data_2cb1d6914171591811afba1f81784d12
#
_entry.id   2cb1d6914171591811afba1f81784d12
#
_cell.length_a   1.000
_cell.length_b   1.000
_cell.length_c   1.000
_cell.angle_alpha   90.00
_cell.angle_beta   90.00
_cell.angle_gamma   90.00
#
_symmetry.space_group_name_H-M   'P 1'
#
loop_
_entity.id
_entity.type
_entity.pdbx_description
1 polymer ?
#
loop_
_entity_poly.entity_id
_entity_poly.type
_entity_poly.pdbx_seq_one_letter_code
_entity_poly.pdbx_strand_id
1 'polypeptide(L)'
;MPPFEEFPPARTSIMNSIPRLIILLMLIQSSSVLVPAITSVAPAAEQFRVEIQAGPERHEQVPITVPIRLPNSLQTVARVELVGPDQEKLVGQITRPSLLATDSSPEARELVFIVPTLKANETRLYKVQPAPSEPETEGHFSWDDNEGVFSQLSYDDRPILRYMYAAPDTSSPEALEKTVKVFHHVFDPKGEQIVTKGPGGQFSHHRGLFYGFNRISYGDKQADTWHCRKGESQQHVKTLAIEAGPVLGRHRVAINWHGRDGEVFAKELREMTVYHLPGGHLIEFASQLTSTEGPVRLDGDPQHAGFQFRASQEVAGETKAQTYYLRPDGRGQPGETRNWSPDKPEHRNLPWNAQSFVLGDQRFTCCYLDHPGNPKPARYSERDYGRFGSYFEYDLNDGHSLPLNYRVWLQSGEMDVPSVAAHQHNFVSPPQAKIITRP
;
A
#
# COMPACT_ATOMS: atom_id res chain seq x y z
N MET A 1 -43.46 0.03 33.78
CA MET A 1 -43.25 1.36 34.40
C MET A 1 -43.13 1.14 35.90
N PRO A 2 -42.01 1.44 36.46
CA PRO A 2 -41.82 2.32 37.61
C PRO A 2 -40.81 3.43 37.31
N PRO A 3 -40.73 4.47 38.17
CA PRO A 3 -40.33 5.81 37.73
C PRO A 3 -38.82 6.11 37.90
N PHE A 4 -38.40 7.15 37.18
CA PHE A 4 -37.09 7.78 37.21
C PHE A 4 -36.77 8.38 38.59
N GLU A 5 -35.53 8.10 39.10
CA GLU A 5 -34.93 8.86 40.19
C GLU A 5 -33.93 9.89 39.62
N GLU A 6 -34.15 11.14 39.99
CA GLU A 6 -33.29 12.28 39.71
C GLU A 6 -32.15 12.35 40.73
N PHE A 7 -30.93 12.65 40.30
CA PHE A 7 -29.81 13.02 41.14
C PHE A 7 -29.60 14.56 41.13
N PRO A 8 -29.34 15.15 42.29
CA PRO A 8 -29.23 16.60 42.42
C PRO A 8 -27.84 17.15 42.06
N PRO A 9 -27.71 18.48 41.77
CA PRO A 9 -26.48 19.11 41.29
C PRO A 9 -25.52 19.42 42.39
N ALA A 10 -24.21 19.31 42.11
CA ALA A 10 -23.12 19.69 43.01
C ALA A 10 -22.94 21.22 43.08
N ARG A 11 -22.79 21.68 44.30
CA ARG A 11 -22.60 23.11 44.67
C ARG A 11 -21.17 23.59 44.40
N THR A 12 -21.08 24.74 43.76
CA THR A 12 -19.95 25.67 43.74
C THR A 12 -19.65 26.21 45.13
N SER A 13 -18.38 26.28 45.50
CA SER A 13 -17.92 27.16 46.60
C SER A 13 -16.65 27.90 46.18
N ILE A 14 -16.78 29.22 46.20
CA ILE A 14 -15.75 30.23 46.01
C ILE A 14 -15.21 30.58 47.41
N MET A 15 -13.88 30.76 47.57
CA MET A 15 -13.32 31.94 48.30
C MET A 15 -11.80 31.87 48.43
N ASN A 16 -11.17 32.82 47.81
CA ASN A 16 -10.16 33.81 48.26
C ASN A 16 -9.17 33.44 49.39
N SER A 17 -7.88 33.62 49.07
CA SER A 17 -7.02 34.54 49.81
C SER A 17 -5.61 34.64 49.20
N ILE A 18 -5.21 35.85 48.88
CA ILE A 18 -3.85 36.29 48.50
C ILE A 18 -3.13 36.73 49.76
N PRO A 19 -1.87 36.37 49.99
CA PRO A 19 -0.99 37.22 50.78
C PRO A 19 0.05 37.92 49.90
N ARG A 20 0.09 39.23 50.06
CA ARG A 20 1.15 40.13 49.59
C ARG A 20 2.49 39.72 50.20
N LEU A 21 3.52 39.52 49.39
CA LEU A 21 4.90 39.45 49.88
C LEU A 21 5.73 40.56 49.22
N ILE A 22 6.42 41.23 50.07
CA ILE A 22 7.21 42.45 49.94
C ILE A 22 8.40 42.20 49.02
N ILE A 23 8.58 43.10 48.02
CA ILE A 23 9.73 43.18 47.14
C ILE A 23 10.89 43.82 47.88
N LEU A 24 11.98 43.04 48.09
CA LEU A 24 13.27 43.58 48.53
C LEU A 24 14.20 43.67 47.31
N LEU A 25 14.45 44.86 46.80
CA LEU A 25 15.45 45.13 45.76
C LEU A 25 16.85 44.93 46.33
N MET A 26 17.55 43.89 45.90
CA MET A 26 19.01 43.83 45.96
C MET A 26 19.61 44.12 44.59
N LEU A 27 20.30 45.25 44.50
CA LEU A 27 21.19 45.60 43.39
C LEU A 27 22.39 44.65 43.42
N ILE A 28 22.45 43.70 42.45
CA ILE A 28 23.64 42.92 42.15
C ILE A 28 24.28 43.52 40.89
N GLN A 29 25.46 44.09 41.05
CA GLN A 29 26.32 44.52 39.96
C GLN A 29 26.75 43.25 39.16
N SER A 30 26.22 43.09 37.96
CA SER A 30 26.65 42.02 37.05
C SER A 30 27.90 42.47 36.28
N SER A 31 29.03 41.89 36.64
CA SER A 31 30.23 41.92 35.82
C SER A 31 29.96 41.05 34.55
N SER A 32 29.87 41.72 33.41
CA SER A 32 29.71 41.07 32.11
C SER A 32 30.97 40.29 31.76
N VAL A 33 30.98 39.00 32.03
CA VAL A 33 31.95 38.07 31.42
C VAL A 33 31.50 37.82 29.99
N LEU A 34 32.21 38.36 29.02
CA LEU A 34 32.05 38.05 27.60
C LEU A 34 32.42 36.57 27.40
N VAL A 35 31.43 35.70 27.38
CA VAL A 35 31.62 34.30 26.92
C VAL A 35 31.68 34.38 25.40
N PRO A 36 32.78 33.96 24.75
CA PRO A 36 32.80 33.88 23.31
C PRO A 36 31.71 32.92 22.88
N ALA A 37 30.83 33.34 22.00
CA ALA A 37 29.86 32.48 21.33
C ALA A 37 30.62 31.42 20.56
N ILE A 38 30.66 30.22 21.10
CA ILE A 38 31.06 29.03 20.36
C ILE A 38 29.96 28.83 19.31
N THR A 39 30.17 29.39 18.13
CA THR A 39 29.42 28.96 16.93
C THR A 39 29.73 27.49 16.73
N SER A 40 28.85 26.64 17.24
CA SER A 40 28.86 25.23 16.83
C SER A 40 28.59 25.20 15.33
N VAL A 41 29.63 25.10 14.53
CA VAL A 41 29.50 24.69 13.13
C VAL A 41 28.90 23.30 13.20
N ALA A 42 27.61 23.19 12.93
CA ALA A 42 27.00 21.89 12.72
C ALA A 42 27.84 21.16 11.69
N PRO A 43 28.23 19.89 11.93
CA PRO A 43 29.01 19.14 10.96
C PRO A 43 28.25 19.21 9.64
N ALA A 44 28.93 19.60 8.56
CA ALA A 44 28.38 19.67 7.24
C ALA A 44 27.76 18.29 6.95
N ALA A 45 26.44 18.23 6.85
CA ALA A 45 25.73 17.01 6.51
C ALA A 45 26.38 16.48 5.24
N GLU A 46 26.89 15.25 5.28
CA GLU A 46 27.52 14.62 4.11
C GLU A 46 26.57 14.73 2.94
N GLN A 47 26.93 15.60 1.98
CA GLN A 47 26.11 15.80 0.78
C GLN A 47 26.37 14.65 -0.15
N PHE A 48 25.42 13.75 -0.26
CA PHE A 48 25.48 12.69 -1.27
C PHE A 48 24.68 13.06 -2.52
N ARG A 49 24.98 12.39 -3.61
CA ARG A 49 24.30 12.54 -4.88
C ARG A 49 23.63 11.25 -5.28
N VAL A 50 22.52 11.36 -5.98
CA VAL A 50 21.84 10.22 -6.62
C VAL A 50 22.03 10.33 -8.12
N GLU A 51 22.60 9.32 -8.73
CA GLU A 51 22.63 9.14 -10.18
C GLU A 51 21.48 8.23 -10.59
N ILE A 52 20.71 8.64 -11.59
CA ILE A 52 19.60 7.88 -12.17
C ILE A 52 19.91 7.63 -13.64
N GLN A 53 19.71 6.38 -14.09
CA GLN A 53 19.88 5.96 -15.48
C GLN A 53 18.57 5.38 -16.01
N ALA A 54 18.00 5.97 -17.06
CA ALA A 54 16.72 5.57 -17.63
C ALA A 54 16.74 4.17 -18.26
N GLY A 55 17.89 3.73 -18.80
CA GLY A 55 17.89 2.62 -19.74
C GLY A 55 17.34 3.01 -21.11
N PRO A 56 16.93 2.05 -21.98
CA PRO A 56 16.58 2.30 -23.37
C PRO A 56 15.20 2.95 -23.56
N GLU A 57 14.37 3.01 -22.53
CA GLU A 57 13.00 3.50 -22.61
C GLU A 57 12.84 4.84 -21.89
N ARG A 58 11.78 5.55 -22.25
CA ARG A 58 11.33 6.76 -21.56
C ARG A 58 10.48 6.37 -20.35
N HIS A 59 10.63 7.11 -19.26
CA HIS A 59 9.79 6.96 -18.06
C HIS A 59 9.04 8.26 -17.76
N GLU A 60 7.82 8.11 -17.30
CA GLU A 60 6.97 9.21 -16.83
C GLU A 60 6.37 8.86 -15.47
N GLN A 61 6.34 9.85 -14.56
CA GLN A 61 5.75 9.72 -13.23
C GLN A 61 6.21 8.44 -12.50
N VAL A 62 7.53 8.19 -12.53
CA VAL A 62 8.10 6.94 -12.02
C VAL A 62 8.63 7.12 -10.60
N PRO A 63 8.16 6.33 -9.62
CA PRO A 63 8.77 6.25 -8.30
C PRO A 63 10.15 5.60 -8.41
N ILE A 64 11.15 6.27 -7.84
CA ILE A 64 12.53 5.79 -7.72
C ILE A 64 12.80 5.45 -6.27
N THR A 65 13.32 4.27 -6.02
CA THR A 65 13.77 3.83 -4.69
C THR A 65 15.26 3.59 -4.72
N VAL A 66 15.99 4.25 -3.81
CA VAL A 66 17.45 4.13 -3.68
C VAL A 66 17.76 3.59 -2.30
N PRO A 67 18.36 2.39 -2.19
CA PRO A 67 18.86 1.90 -0.91
C PRO A 67 19.96 2.84 -0.38
N ILE A 68 19.83 3.22 0.89
CA ILE A 68 20.80 4.08 1.58
C ILE A 68 21.11 3.53 2.96
N ARG A 69 22.24 3.90 3.51
CA ARG A 69 22.58 3.69 4.92
C ARG A 69 22.77 5.03 5.59
N LEU A 70 22.05 5.29 6.64
CA LEU A 70 22.14 6.55 7.38
C LEU A 70 22.83 6.32 8.72
N PRO A 71 23.78 7.19 9.09
CA PRO A 71 24.30 7.25 10.45
C PRO A 71 23.16 7.44 11.46
N ASN A 72 23.33 6.94 12.67
CA ASN A 72 22.31 7.04 13.74
C ASN A 72 21.82 8.48 13.98
N SER A 73 22.69 9.47 13.78
CA SER A 73 22.34 10.90 13.92
C SER A 73 21.36 11.44 12.87
N LEU A 74 21.16 10.72 11.75
CA LEU A 74 20.27 11.13 10.65
C LEU A 74 19.05 10.21 10.48
N GLN A 75 18.87 9.21 11.34
CA GLN A 75 17.77 8.25 11.24
C GLN A 75 16.38 8.86 11.42
N THR A 76 16.30 10.07 11.97
CA THR A 76 15.05 10.81 12.16
C THR A 76 14.70 11.74 10.99
N VAL A 77 15.59 11.89 9.99
CA VAL A 77 15.30 12.71 8.82
C VAL A 77 14.34 11.96 7.91
N ALA A 78 13.08 12.41 7.88
CA ALA A 78 12.05 11.77 7.04
C ALA A 78 11.96 12.39 5.64
N ARG A 79 12.41 13.63 5.45
CA ARG A 79 12.24 14.42 4.23
C ARG A 79 13.55 15.04 3.77
N VAL A 80 13.77 15.00 2.45
CA VAL A 80 14.91 15.63 1.79
C VAL A 80 14.46 16.36 0.50
N GLU A 81 15.28 17.29 0.04
CA GLU A 81 15.14 17.90 -1.28
C GLU A 81 16.21 17.33 -2.22
N LEU A 82 15.81 16.96 -3.43
CA LEU A 82 16.71 16.58 -4.50
C LEU A 82 16.79 17.71 -5.51
N VAL A 83 17.98 18.27 -5.72
CA VAL A 83 18.23 19.35 -6.69
C VAL A 83 18.95 18.75 -7.89
N GLY A 84 18.25 18.77 -9.02
CA GLY A 84 18.72 18.24 -10.30
C GLY A 84 19.33 19.32 -11.20
N PRO A 85 19.56 18.99 -12.49
CA PRO A 85 19.92 19.94 -13.51
C PRO A 85 18.89 21.09 -13.59
N ASP A 86 19.33 22.26 -14.06
CA ASP A 86 18.47 23.44 -14.25
C ASP A 86 17.69 23.87 -12.99
N GLN A 87 18.21 23.54 -11.80
CA GLN A 87 17.58 23.82 -10.51
C GLN A 87 16.21 23.13 -10.33
N GLU A 88 15.93 22.08 -11.08
CA GLU A 88 14.78 21.21 -10.82
C GLU A 88 14.81 20.71 -9.37
N LYS A 89 13.69 20.81 -8.68
CA LYS A 89 13.56 20.37 -7.30
C LYS A 89 12.54 19.25 -7.20
N LEU A 90 12.93 18.14 -6.56
CA LEU A 90 12.05 17.04 -6.22
C LEU A 90 12.05 16.85 -4.70
N VAL A 91 10.91 16.44 -4.19
CA VAL A 91 10.77 16.03 -2.79
C VAL A 91 11.13 14.55 -2.67
N GLY A 92 11.97 14.22 -1.71
CA GLY A 92 12.32 12.85 -1.35
C GLY A 92 11.84 12.52 0.06
N GLN A 93 11.45 11.28 0.23
CA GLN A 93 11.08 10.69 1.52
C GLN A 93 12.05 9.58 1.89
N ILE A 94 12.57 9.62 3.12
CA ILE A 94 13.38 8.55 3.68
C ILE A 94 12.47 7.61 4.46
N THR A 95 12.49 6.33 4.10
CA THR A 95 11.64 5.29 4.66
C THR A 95 12.46 4.14 5.22
N ARG A 96 11.81 3.27 5.98
CA ARG A 96 12.36 1.93 6.27
C ARG A 96 12.45 1.14 4.96
N PRO A 97 13.30 0.09 4.91
CA PRO A 97 13.32 -0.80 3.76
C PRO A 97 11.94 -1.40 3.51
N SER A 98 11.55 -1.47 2.23
CA SER A 98 10.35 -2.18 1.80
C SER A 98 10.40 -3.66 2.20
N LEU A 99 9.23 -4.33 2.24
CA LEU A 99 9.13 -5.73 2.67
C LEU A 99 10.04 -6.67 1.87
N LEU A 100 10.21 -6.40 0.59
CA LEU A 100 11.01 -7.22 -0.32
C LEU A 100 12.42 -6.66 -0.57
N ALA A 101 12.85 -5.66 0.18
CA ALA A 101 14.21 -5.13 0.10
C ALA A 101 15.25 -6.19 0.46
N THR A 102 16.39 -6.16 -0.22
CA THR A 102 17.49 -7.11 0.01
C THR A 102 18.28 -6.81 1.28
N ASP A 103 18.34 -5.53 1.72
CA ASP A 103 18.97 -5.11 2.96
C ASP A 103 17.88 -4.68 3.96
N SER A 104 17.74 -5.43 5.04
CA SER A 104 16.82 -5.16 6.14
C SER A 104 17.55 -4.88 7.47
N SER A 105 18.84 -4.52 7.41
CA SER A 105 19.64 -4.18 8.59
C SER A 105 19.05 -2.95 9.31
N PRO A 106 19.34 -2.75 10.60
CA PRO A 106 18.79 -1.62 11.37
C PRO A 106 19.14 -0.24 10.80
N GLU A 107 20.28 -0.11 10.12
CA GLU A 107 20.77 1.10 9.48
C GLU A 107 20.25 1.29 8.05
N ALA A 108 19.67 0.27 7.46
CA ALA A 108 19.14 0.33 6.11
C ALA A 108 17.91 1.25 6.04
N ARG A 109 17.88 2.08 5.00
CA ARG A 109 16.76 2.96 4.64
C ARG A 109 16.59 2.94 3.13
N GLU A 110 15.49 3.49 2.68
CA GLU A 110 15.25 3.79 1.28
C GLU A 110 14.99 5.29 1.12
N LEU A 111 15.67 5.92 0.18
CA LEU A 111 15.30 7.24 -0.32
C LEU A 111 14.35 7.03 -1.48
N VAL A 112 13.12 7.55 -1.34
CA VAL A 112 12.07 7.41 -2.35
C VAL A 112 11.66 8.80 -2.84
N PHE A 113 11.53 8.96 -4.15
CA PHE A 113 11.09 10.18 -4.81
C PHE A 113 10.46 9.85 -6.16
N ILE A 114 9.71 10.79 -6.74
CA ILE A 114 9.05 10.61 -8.03
C ILE A 114 9.76 11.47 -9.07
N VAL A 115 10.16 10.85 -10.19
CA VAL A 115 10.71 11.58 -11.34
C VAL A 115 9.59 11.82 -12.34
N PRO A 116 9.24 13.08 -12.64
CA PRO A 116 8.15 13.40 -13.56
C PRO A 116 8.39 12.86 -14.97
N THR A 117 9.61 13.02 -15.47
CA THR A 117 9.99 12.55 -16.82
C THR A 117 11.48 12.23 -16.84
N LEU A 118 11.83 11.10 -17.46
CA LEU A 118 13.21 10.72 -17.77
C LEU A 118 13.25 10.16 -19.19
N LYS A 119 14.08 10.77 -20.06
CA LYS A 119 14.16 10.38 -21.48
C LYS A 119 14.92 9.06 -21.62
N ALA A 120 14.67 8.32 -22.68
CA ALA A 120 15.43 7.13 -23.03
C ALA A 120 16.95 7.41 -23.05
N ASN A 121 17.72 6.53 -22.42
CA ASN A 121 19.18 6.62 -22.27
C ASN A 121 19.68 7.87 -21.52
N GLU A 122 18.79 8.61 -20.85
CA GLU A 122 19.18 9.76 -20.04
C GLU A 122 19.84 9.28 -18.73
N THR A 123 20.93 9.98 -18.37
CA THR A 123 21.51 9.91 -17.02
C THR A 123 21.30 11.25 -16.34
N ARG A 124 20.69 11.26 -15.16
CA ARG A 124 20.43 12.47 -14.39
C ARG A 124 21.05 12.39 -13.02
N LEU A 125 21.65 13.48 -12.56
CA LEU A 125 22.31 13.57 -11.28
C LEU A 125 21.58 14.57 -10.38
N TYR A 126 21.16 14.11 -9.20
CA TYR A 126 20.55 14.94 -8.16
C TYR A 126 21.48 15.09 -6.97
N LYS A 127 21.59 16.31 -6.46
CA LYS A 127 22.19 16.59 -5.16
C LYS A 127 21.11 16.44 -4.10
N VAL A 128 21.36 15.61 -3.09
CA VAL A 128 20.45 15.44 -1.96
C VAL A 128 20.86 16.38 -0.83
N GLN A 129 19.91 17.09 -0.29
CA GLN A 129 20.09 18.02 0.82
C GLN A 129 18.90 17.96 1.79
N PRO A 130 19.08 18.36 3.06
CA PRO A 130 17.98 18.48 3.98
C PRO A 130 16.89 19.36 3.38
N ALA A 131 15.63 18.93 3.48
CA ALA A 131 14.52 19.78 3.07
C ALA A 131 14.44 21.00 4.00
N PRO A 132 14.12 22.20 3.49
CA PRO A 132 13.73 23.31 4.33
C PRO A 132 12.51 22.88 5.18
N SER A 133 12.28 23.60 6.29
CA SER A 133 11.08 23.40 7.11
C SER A 133 9.84 23.37 6.22
N GLU A 134 8.92 22.44 6.49
CA GLU A 134 7.80 22.09 5.62
C GLU A 134 7.13 23.32 4.99
N PRO A 135 7.00 23.39 3.67
CA PRO A 135 6.12 24.37 3.05
C PRO A 135 4.68 24.00 3.40
N GLU A 136 3.90 24.95 3.86
CA GLU A 136 2.47 24.79 4.22
C GLU A 136 1.57 24.29 3.06
N THR A 137 2.12 24.10 1.86
CA THR A 137 1.37 23.87 0.62
C THR A 137 1.64 22.53 -0.07
N GLU A 138 2.53 21.68 0.45
CA GLU A 138 2.75 20.36 -0.15
C GLU A 138 1.79 19.32 0.42
N GLY A 139 1.14 18.58 -0.48
CA GLY A 139 0.30 17.45 -0.13
C GLY A 139 1.06 16.36 0.61
N HIS A 140 0.40 15.68 1.51
CA HIS A 140 1.00 14.60 2.30
C HIS A 140 0.03 13.47 2.58
N PHE A 141 0.59 12.29 2.77
CA PHE A 141 -0.15 11.13 3.23
C PHE A 141 -0.35 11.19 4.76
N SER A 142 -1.48 10.67 5.20
CA SER A 142 -1.82 10.49 6.61
C SER A 142 -2.54 9.15 6.82
N TRP A 143 -2.40 8.57 8.01
CA TRP A 143 -3.13 7.38 8.44
C TRP A 143 -4.09 7.73 9.56
N ASP A 144 -5.32 7.22 9.44
CA ASP A 144 -6.33 7.24 10.49
C ASP A 144 -6.76 5.81 10.81
N ASP A 145 -6.77 5.45 12.09
CA ASP A 145 -7.06 4.10 12.54
C ASP A 145 -8.35 4.08 13.39
N ASN A 146 -9.35 3.36 12.90
CA ASN A 146 -10.50 2.97 13.69
C ASN A 146 -10.20 1.59 14.28
N GLU A 147 -9.63 1.59 15.47
CA GLU A 147 -9.06 0.42 16.13
C GLU A 147 -10.02 -0.78 16.11
N GLY A 148 -9.50 -1.93 15.67
CA GLY A 148 -10.25 -3.17 15.56
C GLY A 148 -11.24 -3.23 14.39
N VAL A 149 -11.29 -2.22 13.53
CA VAL A 149 -12.21 -2.17 12.38
C VAL A 149 -11.46 -1.95 11.07
N PHE A 150 -10.79 -0.81 10.93
CA PHE A 150 -10.03 -0.48 9.72
C PHE A 150 -8.93 0.55 10.00
N SER A 151 -7.92 0.57 9.13
CA SER A 151 -6.94 1.64 9.02
C SER A 151 -7.01 2.27 7.64
N GLN A 152 -7.07 3.60 7.55
CA GLN A 152 -7.29 4.34 6.32
C GLN A 152 -6.12 5.24 5.98
N LEU A 153 -5.65 5.15 4.75
CA LEU A 153 -4.68 6.06 4.17
C LEU A 153 -5.40 7.14 3.38
N SER A 154 -5.05 8.38 3.65
CA SER A 154 -5.51 9.56 2.92
C SER A 154 -4.33 10.36 2.37
N TYR A 155 -4.57 11.17 1.34
CA TYR A 155 -3.66 12.19 0.84
C TYR A 155 -4.40 13.52 0.82
N ASP A 156 -3.93 14.52 1.57
CA ASP A 156 -4.62 15.79 1.80
C ASP A 156 -6.09 15.56 2.19
N ASP A 157 -6.31 14.76 3.23
CA ASP A 157 -7.61 14.37 3.78
C ASP A 157 -8.53 13.59 2.79
N ARG A 158 -8.08 13.31 1.55
CA ARG A 158 -8.81 12.50 0.60
C ARG A 158 -8.46 11.02 0.76
N PRO A 159 -9.43 10.15 1.11
CA PRO A 159 -9.20 8.73 1.27
C PRO A 159 -8.69 8.08 -0.02
N ILE A 160 -7.73 7.17 0.09
CA ILE A 160 -7.19 6.40 -1.03
C ILE A 160 -7.34 4.91 -0.81
N LEU A 161 -6.92 4.42 0.34
CA LEU A 161 -6.88 3.00 0.67
C LEU A 161 -7.41 2.77 2.09
N ARG A 162 -8.24 1.74 2.28
CA ARG A 162 -8.71 1.35 3.61
C ARG A 162 -8.48 -0.13 3.83
N TYR A 163 -7.67 -0.47 4.81
CA TYR A 163 -7.42 -1.83 5.26
C TYR A 163 -8.48 -2.26 6.25
N MET A 164 -9.29 -3.24 5.88
CA MET A 164 -10.33 -3.83 6.72
C MET A 164 -9.74 -4.99 7.50
N TYR A 165 -9.71 -4.89 8.85
CA TYR A 165 -8.99 -5.85 9.68
C TYR A 165 -9.73 -6.28 10.96
N ALA A 166 -11.03 -6.07 11.04
CA ALA A 166 -11.83 -6.54 12.17
C ALA A 166 -11.59 -8.03 12.42
N ALA A 167 -11.45 -8.40 13.70
CA ALA A 167 -11.34 -9.80 14.10
C ALA A 167 -12.62 -10.57 13.73
N PRO A 168 -12.55 -11.89 13.43
CA PRO A 168 -13.71 -12.69 13.13
C PRO A 168 -14.78 -12.60 14.22
N ASP A 169 -15.95 -12.09 13.85
CA ASP A 169 -17.10 -11.97 14.74
C ASP A 169 -18.03 -13.18 14.55
N THR A 170 -18.03 -14.09 15.53
CA THR A 170 -18.84 -15.32 15.51
C THR A 170 -20.25 -15.15 16.08
N SER A 171 -20.68 -13.92 16.37
CA SER A 171 -22.01 -13.63 16.96
C SER A 171 -23.16 -14.00 16.01
N SER A 172 -22.94 -13.93 14.70
CA SER A 172 -23.87 -14.44 13.69
C SER A 172 -23.14 -14.83 12.41
N PRO A 173 -23.75 -15.66 11.52
CA PRO A 173 -23.17 -15.97 10.20
C PRO A 173 -22.88 -14.73 9.38
N GLU A 174 -23.74 -13.71 9.42
CA GLU A 174 -23.58 -12.46 8.69
C GLU A 174 -22.45 -11.60 9.26
N ALA A 175 -22.24 -11.59 10.58
CA ALA A 175 -21.14 -10.90 11.24
C ALA A 175 -19.80 -11.58 10.89
N LEU A 176 -19.75 -12.91 10.95
CA LEU A 176 -18.57 -13.69 10.57
C LEU A 176 -18.24 -13.47 9.09
N GLU A 177 -19.23 -13.51 8.19
CA GLU A 177 -19.00 -13.25 6.77
C GLU A 177 -18.34 -11.88 6.54
N LYS A 178 -18.67 -10.86 7.32
CA LYS A 178 -18.07 -9.52 7.19
C LYS A 178 -16.61 -9.47 7.65
N THR A 179 -16.20 -10.31 8.60
CA THR A 179 -14.95 -10.18 9.34
C THR A 179 -13.98 -11.34 9.16
N VAL A 180 -14.38 -12.42 8.50
CA VAL A 180 -13.61 -13.67 8.40
C VAL A 180 -12.25 -13.53 7.72
N LYS A 181 -12.02 -12.47 6.94
CA LYS A 181 -10.74 -12.20 6.27
C LYS A 181 -10.49 -10.71 6.05
N VAL A 182 -9.21 -10.37 6.12
CA VAL A 182 -8.71 -9.02 5.84
C VAL A 182 -8.69 -8.73 4.34
N PHE A 183 -8.90 -7.47 3.96
CA PHE A 183 -8.84 -7.00 2.57
C PHE A 183 -8.68 -5.48 2.52
N HIS A 184 -8.46 -4.91 1.33
CA HIS A 184 -8.37 -3.46 1.17
C HIS A 184 -9.47 -2.92 0.26
N HIS A 185 -10.14 -1.88 0.72
CA HIS A 185 -10.91 -1.00 -0.15
C HIS A 185 -10.00 0.01 -0.84
N VAL A 186 -10.34 0.35 -2.08
CA VAL A 186 -9.71 1.43 -2.84
C VAL A 186 -10.78 2.48 -3.11
N PHE A 187 -10.42 3.75 -2.91
CA PHE A 187 -11.25 4.90 -3.26
C PHE A 187 -10.92 5.38 -4.67
N ASP A 188 -11.81 6.12 -5.26
CA ASP A 188 -11.58 6.80 -6.53
C ASP A 188 -10.47 7.88 -6.38
N PRO A 189 -9.90 8.39 -7.48
CA PRO A 189 -8.82 9.38 -7.41
C PRO A 189 -9.17 10.69 -6.70
N LYS A 190 -10.46 10.98 -6.51
CA LYS A 190 -10.92 12.15 -5.76
C LYS A 190 -11.15 11.87 -4.28
N GLY A 191 -11.18 10.59 -3.87
CA GLY A 191 -11.50 10.18 -2.51
C GLY A 191 -12.99 10.29 -2.15
N GLU A 192 -13.87 10.40 -3.14
CA GLU A 192 -15.30 10.64 -2.94
C GLU A 192 -16.10 9.34 -2.73
N GLN A 193 -15.64 8.23 -3.34
CA GLN A 193 -16.34 6.94 -3.27
C GLN A 193 -15.40 5.74 -3.26
N ILE A 194 -15.86 4.66 -2.63
CA ILE A 194 -15.17 3.37 -2.67
C ILE A 194 -15.50 2.69 -4.00
N VAL A 195 -14.50 2.49 -4.85
CA VAL A 195 -14.67 1.82 -6.16
C VAL A 195 -14.65 0.30 -6.08
N THR A 196 -14.35 -0.26 -4.92
CA THR A 196 -14.23 -1.69 -4.68
C THR A 196 -15.35 -2.25 -3.82
N LYS A 197 -15.62 -3.55 -3.97
CA LYS A 197 -16.66 -4.25 -3.24
C LYS A 197 -16.24 -4.62 -1.81
N GLY A 198 -17.17 -4.48 -0.86
CA GLY A 198 -17.10 -5.09 0.48
C GLY A 198 -17.76 -6.48 0.54
N PRO A 199 -17.93 -7.05 1.74
CA PRO A 199 -18.72 -8.25 1.98
C PRO A 199 -20.19 -8.07 1.64
N GLY A 200 -20.92 -9.18 1.45
CA GLY A 200 -22.33 -9.18 1.06
C GLY A 200 -22.54 -9.14 -0.46
N GLY A 201 -23.78 -9.06 -0.89
CA GLY A 201 -24.18 -9.01 -2.30
C GLY A 201 -23.78 -10.25 -3.10
N GLN A 202 -23.67 -10.10 -4.42
CA GLN A 202 -23.27 -11.18 -5.31
C GLN A 202 -21.81 -11.57 -5.04
N PHE A 203 -21.56 -12.84 -4.74
CA PHE A 203 -20.22 -13.37 -4.42
C PHE A 203 -19.56 -12.60 -3.25
N SER A 204 -20.14 -12.70 -2.06
CA SER A 204 -19.71 -11.99 -0.85
C SER A 204 -18.24 -12.24 -0.46
N HIS A 205 -17.68 -13.38 -0.88
CA HIS A 205 -16.28 -13.75 -0.70
C HIS A 205 -15.30 -12.94 -1.56
N HIS A 206 -15.76 -12.23 -2.62
CA HIS A 206 -14.94 -11.31 -3.40
C HIS A 206 -14.95 -9.91 -2.77
N ARG A 207 -13.81 -9.37 -2.40
CA ARG A 207 -13.69 -8.11 -1.62
C ARG A 207 -12.50 -7.28 -2.07
N GLY A 208 -12.69 -6.12 -2.57
CA GLY A 208 -11.65 -5.13 -2.84
C GLY A 208 -10.39 -5.70 -3.50
N LEU A 209 -9.24 -5.40 -2.90
CA LEU A 209 -7.97 -6.09 -3.14
C LEU A 209 -7.83 -7.18 -2.10
N PHE A 210 -7.70 -8.42 -2.52
CA PHE A 210 -7.63 -9.58 -1.63
C PHE A 210 -6.78 -10.71 -2.22
N TYR A 211 -6.28 -11.57 -1.34
CA TYR A 211 -5.37 -12.64 -1.65
C TYR A 211 -5.76 -13.90 -0.90
N GLY A 212 -5.86 -15.03 -1.59
CA GLY A 212 -6.23 -16.30 -1.02
C GLY A 212 -6.31 -17.42 -2.06
N PHE A 213 -6.59 -18.65 -1.61
CA PHE A 213 -6.72 -19.84 -2.45
C PHE A 213 -7.88 -20.70 -1.97
N ASN A 214 -8.64 -21.28 -2.91
CA ASN A 214 -9.75 -22.17 -2.57
C ASN A 214 -9.35 -23.63 -2.39
N ARG A 215 -8.13 -24.00 -2.76
CA ARG A 215 -7.56 -25.34 -2.59
C ARG A 215 -6.18 -25.25 -1.98
N ILE A 216 -6.11 -25.39 -0.67
CA ILE A 216 -4.86 -25.43 0.08
C ILE A 216 -4.77 -26.78 0.76
N SER A 217 -3.61 -27.43 0.73
CA SER A 217 -3.37 -28.65 1.50
C SER A 217 -2.06 -28.59 2.26
N TYR A 218 -2.06 -29.11 3.49
CA TYR A 218 -0.91 -29.21 4.38
C TYR A 218 -1.11 -30.40 5.32
N GLY A 219 -0.08 -31.25 5.44
CA GLY A 219 -0.23 -32.53 6.12
C GLY A 219 -1.40 -33.34 5.52
N ASP A 220 -2.33 -33.76 6.35
CA ASP A 220 -3.58 -34.45 6.00
C ASP A 220 -4.80 -33.51 5.92
N LYS A 221 -4.58 -32.20 6.06
CA LYS A 221 -5.61 -31.16 6.13
C LYS A 221 -5.78 -30.39 4.82
N GLN A 222 -6.92 -29.73 4.73
CA GLN A 222 -7.27 -28.82 3.62
C GLN A 222 -7.88 -27.52 4.15
N ALA A 223 -7.61 -26.40 3.48
CA ALA A 223 -8.21 -25.09 3.76
C ALA A 223 -8.68 -24.40 2.49
N ASP A 224 -9.63 -23.49 2.66
CA ASP A 224 -10.17 -22.61 1.63
C ASP A 224 -10.20 -21.16 2.17
N THR A 225 -9.10 -20.43 2.00
CA THR A 225 -9.01 -19.03 2.42
C THR A 225 -9.65 -18.06 1.44
N TRP A 226 -10.14 -18.55 0.31
CA TRP A 226 -10.91 -17.76 -0.63
C TRP A 226 -12.34 -17.55 -0.15
N HIS A 227 -13.04 -18.63 0.20
CA HIS A 227 -14.42 -18.58 0.68
C HIS A 227 -14.54 -18.47 2.19
N CYS A 228 -13.64 -19.11 2.94
CA CYS A 228 -13.64 -19.17 4.43
C CYS A 228 -14.97 -19.65 5.00
N ARG A 229 -15.50 -20.80 4.53
CA ARG A 229 -16.84 -21.28 4.89
C ARG A 229 -16.86 -22.38 5.94
N LYS A 230 -15.70 -22.94 6.28
CA LYS A 230 -15.60 -24.10 7.16
C LYS A 230 -14.69 -23.88 8.36
N GLY A 231 -14.60 -22.64 8.84
CA GLY A 231 -13.74 -22.26 9.95
C GLY A 231 -12.44 -21.57 9.55
N GLU A 232 -12.08 -21.61 8.27
CA GLU A 232 -10.89 -20.93 7.75
C GLU A 232 -11.04 -19.41 7.93
N SER A 233 -9.91 -18.72 8.15
CA SER A 233 -9.89 -17.27 8.25
C SER A 233 -8.51 -16.67 7.93
N GLN A 234 -8.49 -15.38 7.62
CA GLN A 234 -7.27 -14.57 7.54
C GLN A 234 -7.39 -13.44 8.55
N GLN A 235 -6.60 -13.51 9.62
CA GLN A 235 -6.75 -12.60 10.76
C GLN A 235 -5.56 -11.68 10.91
N HIS A 236 -5.83 -10.40 11.05
CA HIS A 236 -4.82 -9.42 11.45
C HIS A 236 -4.25 -9.77 12.83
N VAL A 237 -2.94 -9.75 12.95
CA VAL A 237 -2.24 -9.98 14.22
C VAL A 237 -1.77 -8.65 14.80
N LYS A 238 -1.06 -7.87 14.02
CA LYS A 238 -0.55 -6.54 14.41
C LYS A 238 -0.09 -5.74 13.20
N THR A 239 -0.10 -4.43 13.36
CA THR A 239 0.60 -3.50 12.49
C THR A 239 2.08 -3.43 12.89
N LEU A 240 2.97 -3.66 11.92
CA LEU A 240 4.42 -3.70 12.12
C LEU A 240 5.11 -2.38 11.79
N ALA A 241 4.57 -1.68 10.80
CA ALA A 241 5.06 -0.37 10.39
C ALA A 241 3.94 0.44 9.75
N ILE A 242 3.95 1.73 10.02
CA ILE A 242 3.16 2.76 9.35
C ILE A 242 4.12 3.87 8.95
N GLU A 243 4.05 4.29 7.70
CA GLU A 243 4.80 5.41 7.16
C GLU A 243 3.85 6.31 6.38
N ALA A 244 4.02 7.61 6.55
CA ALA A 244 3.28 8.63 5.84
C ALA A 244 4.19 9.84 5.60
N GLY A 245 4.15 10.40 4.41
CA GLY A 245 4.98 11.53 4.04
C GLY A 245 4.55 12.15 2.71
N PRO A 246 5.37 12.99 2.11
CA PRO A 246 4.98 13.69 0.89
C PRO A 246 5.00 12.82 -0.39
N VAL A 247 5.73 11.69 -0.38
CA VAL A 247 5.94 10.85 -1.56
C VAL A 247 5.09 9.59 -1.53
N LEU A 248 5.02 8.93 -0.36
CA LEU A 248 4.29 7.68 -0.20
C LEU A 248 3.64 7.55 1.18
N GLY A 249 2.55 6.77 1.21
CA GLY A 249 2.01 6.15 2.41
C GLY A 249 2.21 4.64 2.35
N ARG A 250 2.64 4.03 3.46
CA ARG A 250 2.93 2.60 3.54
C ARG A 250 2.48 2.04 4.87
N HIS A 251 1.87 0.84 4.86
CA HIS A 251 1.74 0.03 6.06
C HIS A 251 2.25 -1.39 5.84
N ARG A 252 2.78 -1.99 6.90
CA ARG A 252 3.16 -3.40 6.95
C ARG A 252 2.43 -4.07 8.10
N VAL A 253 1.77 -5.18 7.84
CA VAL A 253 0.96 -5.92 8.81
C VAL A 253 1.34 -7.39 8.84
N ALA A 254 1.14 -8.02 10.00
CA ALA A 254 1.21 -9.46 10.15
C ALA A 254 -0.20 -10.05 10.14
N ILE A 255 -0.40 -11.14 9.39
CA ILE A 255 -1.67 -11.82 9.21
C ILE A 255 -1.45 -13.32 9.44
N ASN A 256 -2.32 -13.96 10.22
CA ASN A 256 -2.36 -15.39 10.35
C ASN A 256 -3.41 -15.99 9.39
N TRP A 257 -3.03 -17.06 8.71
CA TRP A 257 -3.93 -17.87 7.90
C TRP A 257 -4.32 -19.10 8.72
N HIS A 258 -5.61 -19.19 9.06
CA HIS A 258 -6.15 -20.25 9.89
C HIS A 258 -6.83 -21.32 9.05
N GLY A 259 -6.59 -22.57 9.43
CA GLY A 259 -7.30 -23.73 8.92
C GLY A 259 -8.66 -23.92 9.60
N ARG A 260 -9.31 -25.05 9.30
CA ARG A 260 -10.69 -25.33 9.73
C ARG A 260 -10.84 -25.51 11.23
N ASP A 261 -9.80 -25.98 11.89
CA ASP A 261 -9.80 -26.25 13.33
C ASP A 261 -9.19 -25.08 14.13
N GLY A 262 -8.94 -23.93 13.45
CA GLY A 262 -8.38 -22.72 14.04
C GLY A 262 -6.86 -22.68 14.12
N GLU A 263 -6.15 -23.72 13.68
CA GLU A 263 -4.70 -23.76 13.63
C GLU A 263 -4.14 -22.75 12.62
N VAL A 264 -2.96 -22.22 12.90
CA VAL A 264 -2.25 -21.30 12.00
C VAL A 264 -1.33 -22.12 11.10
N PHE A 265 -1.73 -22.38 9.87
CA PHE A 265 -0.91 -23.14 8.91
C PHE A 265 0.07 -22.29 8.12
N ALA A 266 -0.17 -20.97 8.03
CA ALA A 266 0.74 -20.03 7.42
C ALA A 266 0.64 -18.63 8.04
N LYS A 267 1.75 -17.87 7.97
CA LYS A 267 1.84 -16.48 8.40
C LYS A 267 2.22 -15.61 7.23
N GLU A 268 1.53 -14.50 7.08
CA GLU A 268 1.79 -13.52 6.02
C GLU A 268 2.30 -12.20 6.61
N LEU A 269 3.37 -11.68 6.06
CA LEU A 269 3.70 -10.27 6.13
C LEU A 269 3.17 -9.62 4.86
N ARG A 270 2.25 -8.68 5.01
CA ARG A 270 1.70 -7.91 3.89
C ARG A 270 2.11 -6.45 4.01
N GLU A 271 2.55 -5.90 2.90
CA GLU A 271 2.85 -4.47 2.79
C GLU A 271 2.07 -3.87 1.63
N MET A 272 1.42 -2.73 1.90
CA MET A 272 0.82 -1.89 0.88
C MET A 272 1.56 -0.57 0.87
N THR A 273 2.07 -0.19 -0.30
CA THR A 273 2.68 1.13 -0.53
C THR A 273 1.85 1.87 -1.57
N VAL A 274 1.49 3.11 -1.28
CA VAL A 274 0.69 3.95 -2.17
C VAL A 274 1.49 5.20 -2.52
N TYR A 275 1.54 5.51 -3.83
CA TYR A 275 2.03 6.77 -4.35
C TYR A 275 0.86 7.55 -4.95
N HIS A 276 0.74 8.82 -4.58
CA HIS A 276 -0.21 9.71 -5.24
C HIS A 276 0.47 10.34 -6.44
N LEU A 277 0.03 9.96 -7.64
CA LEU A 277 0.57 10.48 -8.90
C LEU A 277 -0.50 11.28 -9.63
N PRO A 278 -0.12 12.26 -10.47
CA PRO A 278 -1.07 12.94 -11.33
C PRO A 278 -1.93 11.96 -12.13
N GLY A 279 -3.25 12.07 -12.00
CA GLY A 279 -4.21 11.26 -12.73
C GLY A 279 -4.68 9.98 -12.02
N GLY A 280 -4.04 9.54 -10.95
CA GLY A 280 -4.49 8.33 -10.26
C GLY A 280 -3.65 7.91 -9.06
N HIS A 281 -3.92 6.70 -8.58
CA HIS A 281 -3.22 6.09 -7.46
C HIS A 281 -2.42 4.88 -7.93
N LEU A 282 -1.14 4.86 -7.60
CA LEU A 282 -0.28 3.69 -7.77
C LEU A 282 -0.20 2.94 -6.43
N ILE A 283 -0.67 1.71 -6.40
CA ILE A 283 -0.73 0.86 -5.21
C ILE A 283 0.16 -0.35 -5.44
N GLU A 284 1.15 -0.55 -4.59
CA GLU A 284 1.97 -1.77 -4.58
C GLU A 284 1.47 -2.72 -3.50
N PHE A 285 1.31 -3.98 -3.86
CA PHE A 285 1.06 -5.09 -2.96
C PHE A 285 2.30 -5.95 -2.89
N ALA A 286 2.89 -6.06 -1.70
CA ALA A 286 3.95 -7.01 -1.42
C ALA A 286 3.51 -7.97 -0.31
N SER A 287 3.84 -9.25 -0.46
CA SER A 287 3.52 -10.29 0.52
C SER A 287 4.71 -11.24 0.68
N GLN A 288 4.92 -11.70 1.91
CA GLN A 288 5.76 -12.85 2.24
C GLN A 288 4.89 -13.84 3.03
N LEU A 289 4.47 -14.93 2.38
CA LEU A 289 3.69 -16.00 3.01
C LEU A 289 4.65 -17.11 3.45
N THR A 290 4.68 -17.41 4.74
CA THR A 290 5.56 -18.43 5.35
C THR A 290 4.73 -19.57 5.91
N SER A 291 5.08 -20.80 5.56
CA SER A 291 4.48 -22.01 6.13
C SER A 291 4.87 -22.19 7.60
N THR A 292 3.95 -22.69 8.44
CA THR A 292 4.16 -22.96 9.87
C THR A 292 3.73 -24.38 10.31
N GLU A 293 3.09 -25.13 9.43
CA GLU A 293 2.59 -26.50 9.71
C GLU A 293 3.10 -27.51 8.65
N GLY A 294 4.40 -27.46 8.37
CA GLY A 294 5.01 -28.28 7.34
C GLY A 294 4.81 -27.72 5.91
N PRO A 295 5.07 -28.50 4.86
CA PRO A 295 4.85 -28.06 3.48
C PRO A 295 3.39 -27.72 3.21
N VAL A 296 3.15 -26.61 2.49
CA VAL A 296 1.82 -26.13 2.09
C VAL A 296 1.73 -26.12 0.58
N ARG A 297 0.78 -26.83 0.00
CA ARG A 297 0.41 -26.70 -1.40
C ARG A 297 -0.65 -25.63 -1.55
N LEU A 298 -0.32 -24.57 -2.29
CA LEU A 298 -1.26 -23.53 -2.72
C LEU A 298 -1.77 -23.90 -4.11
N ASP A 299 -3.07 -24.10 -4.23
CA ASP A 299 -3.75 -24.49 -5.47
C ASP A 299 -5.10 -23.75 -5.56
N GLY A 300 -5.75 -23.84 -6.70
CA GLY A 300 -7.01 -23.18 -6.92
C GLY A 300 -7.54 -23.38 -8.32
N ASP A 301 -8.45 -22.52 -8.67
CA ASP A 301 -8.91 -22.35 -10.04
C ASP A 301 -8.83 -20.85 -10.42
N PRO A 302 -8.89 -20.51 -11.73
CA PRO A 302 -8.73 -19.12 -12.18
C PRO A 302 -9.68 -18.13 -11.55
N GLN A 303 -10.77 -18.63 -10.97
CA GLN A 303 -11.85 -17.79 -10.43
C GLN A 303 -11.74 -17.57 -8.92
N HIS A 304 -11.02 -18.46 -8.21
CA HIS A 304 -11.06 -18.52 -6.75
C HIS A 304 -9.67 -18.68 -6.12
N ALA A 305 -8.65 -18.07 -6.72
CA ALA A 305 -7.30 -18.09 -6.17
C ALA A 305 -6.47 -16.87 -6.61
N GLY A 306 -5.37 -16.63 -5.87
CA GLY A 306 -4.37 -15.62 -6.14
C GLY A 306 -4.71 -14.23 -5.59
N PHE A 307 -4.01 -13.22 -6.08
CA PHE A 307 -4.29 -11.82 -5.80
C PHE A 307 -5.29 -11.28 -6.80
N GLN A 308 -6.36 -10.62 -6.34
CA GLN A 308 -7.46 -10.21 -7.20
C GLN A 308 -7.98 -8.82 -6.82
N PHE A 309 -8.50 -8.12 -7.82
CA PHE A 309 -9.30 -6.91 -7.68
C PHE A 309 -10.78 -7.22 -7.90
N ARG A 310 -11.64 -6.59 -7.09
CA ARG A 310 -13.09 -6.66 -7.24
C ARG A 310 -13.72 -5.28 -7.16
N ALA A 311 -14.23 -4.78 -8.28
CA ALA A 311 -14.98 -3.53 -8.36
C ALA A 311 -16.28 -3.58 -7.53
N SER A 312 -16.87 -2.42 -7.25
CA SER A 312 -18.13 -2.27 -6.48
C SER A 312 -19.22 -3.24 -6.90
N GLN A 313 -20.11 -3.57 -5.97
CA GLN A 313 -21.29 -4.40 -6.24
C GLN A 313 -22.20 -3.79 -7.30
N GLU A 314 -22.28 -2.47 -7.40
CA GLU A 314 -23.06 -1.75 -8.40
C GLU A 314 -22.66 -2.13 -9.83
N VAL A 315 -21.34 -2.31 -10.09
CA VAL A 315 -20.86 -2.79 -11.41
C VAL A 315 -21.52 -4.09 -11.80
N ALA A 316 -21.71 -5.02 -10.86
CA ALA A 316 -22.36 -6.31 -11.13
C ALA A 316 -23.88 -6.18 -11.41
N GLY A 317 -24.54 -5.25 -10.71
CA GLY A 317 -25.99 -5.05 -10.81
C GLY A 317 -26.40 -4.21 -12.01
N GLU A 318 -25.65 -3.15 -12.31
CA GLU A 318 -26.13 -2.08 -13.16
C GLU A 318 -25.29 -1.87 -14.43
N THR A 319 -23.97 -1.97 -14.33
CA THR A 319 -23.08 -1.50 -15.40
C THR A 319 -22.18 -2.58 -16.00
N LYS A 320 -22.34 -3.86 -15.63
CA LYS A 320 -21.50 -4.97 -16.10
C LYS A 320 -21.37 -5.05 -17.63
N ALA A 321 -22.43 -4.72 -18.37
CA ALA A 321 -22.42 -4.70 -19.83
C ALA A 321 -21.50 -3.61 -20.41
N GLN A 322 -21.06 -2.65 -19.61
CA GLN A 322 -20.13 -1.58 -20.00
C GLN A 322 -18.68 -1.89 -19.59
N THR A 323 -18.45 -2.98 -18.84
CA THR A 323 -17.11 -3.42 -18.43
C THR A 323 -16.39 -4.01 -19.62
N TYR A 324 -15.14 -3.59 -19.85
CA TYR A 324 -14.27 -4.18 -20.84
C TYR A 324 -12.84 -4.32 -20.30
N TYR A 325 -12.02 -5.09 -20.99
CA TYR A 325 -10.64 -5.33 -20.61
C TYR A 325 -9.66 -4.83 -21.66
N LEU A 326 -8.54 -4.28 -21.20
CA LEU A 326 -7.34 -4.04 -22.00
C LEU A 326 -6.35 -5.17 -21.71
N ARG A 327 -5.74 -5.68 -22.75
CA ARG A 327 -4.75 -6.76 -22.71
C ARG A 327 -3.58 -6.39 -23.63
N PRO A 328 -2.44 -7.06 -23.54
CA PRO A 328 -1.32 -6.81 -24.48
C PRO A 328 -1.69 -6.93 -25.95
N ASP A 329 -2.68 -7.74 -26.29
CA ASP A 329 -3.18 -7.95 -27.66
C ASP A 329 -4.29 -6.96 -28.08
N GLY A 330 -4.71 -6.05 -27.18
CA GLY A 330 -5.66 -5.00 -27.52
C GLY A 330 -6.80 -4.79 -26.53
N ARG A 331 -7.77 -3.98 -26.94
CA ARG A 331 -9.01 -3.69 -26.21
C ARG A 331 -10.07 -4.74 -26.55
N GLY A 332 -10.65 -5.37 -25.53
CA GLY A 332 -11.81 -6.24 -25.65
C GLY A 332 -13.11 -5.48 -25.83
N GLN A 333 -14.14 -6.18 -26.31
CA GLN A 333 -15.48 -5.60 -26.40
C GLN A 333 -16.13 -5.48 -25.01
N PRO A 334 -17.04 -4.51 -24.79
CA PRO A 334 -17.85 -4.45 -23.58
C PRO A 334 -18.57 -5.77 -23.30
N GLY A 335 -18.50 -6.25 -22.05
CA GLY A 335 -19.03 -7.56 -21.63
C GLY A 335 -18.18 -8.77 -22.00
N GLU A 336 -17.16 -8.63 -22.88
CA GLU A 336 -16.24 -9.71 -23.20
C GLU A 336 -15.31 -10.00 -22.03
N THR A 337 -15.20 -11.28 -21.70
CA THR A 337 -14.25 -11.78 -20.69
C THR A 337 -13.44 -12.95 -21.21
N ARG A 338 -12.19 -13.02 -20.79
CA ARG A 338 -11.30 -14.12 -21.12
C ARG A 338 -10.82 -14.80 -19.86
N ASN A 339 -10.75 -16.13 -19.93
CA ASN A 339 -10.32 -16.95 -18.80
C ASN A 339 -9.38 -18.03 -19.29
N TRP A 340 -8.30 -18.20 -18.54
CA TRP A 340 -7.45 -19.35 -18.77
C TRP A 340 -8.23 -20.66 -18.55
N SER A 341 -7.98 -21.62 -19.43
CA SER A 341 -8.34 -23.02 -19.27
C SER A 341 -7.27 -23.86 -20.00
N PRO A 342 -7.19 -25.16 -19.76
CA PRO A 342 -6.21 -26.00 -20.46
C PRO A 342 -6.30 -25.93 -21.99
N ASP A 343 -7.50 -25.72 -22.53
CA ASP A 343 -7.80 -25.54 -23.95
C ASP A 343 -7.68 -24.08 -24.44
N LYS A 344 -7.42 -23.12 -23.52
CA LYS A 344 -7.19 -21.71 -23.83
C LYS A 344 -5.93 -21.21 -23.10
N PRO A 345 -4.76 -21.69 -23.47
CA PRO A 345 -3.51 -21.44 -22.76
C PRO A 345 -2.98 -20.01 -22.93
N GLU A 346 -3.52 -19.23 -23.87
CA GLU A 346 -3.11 -17.85 -24.18
C GLU A 346 -3.34 -16.87 -23.03
N HIS A 347 -4.26 -17.18 -22.08
CA HIS A 347 -4.52 -16.34 -20.91
C HIS A 347 -3.66 -16.69 -19.70
N ARG A 348 -2.40 -16.99 -19.95
CA ARG A 348 -1.38 -17.22 -18.92
C ARG A 348 -0.18 -16.30 -19.12
N ASN A 349 0.49 -15.97 -18.02
CA ASN A 349 1.71 -15.18 -18.02
C ASN A 349 1.58 -13.83 -18.73
N LEU A 350 0.36 -13.25 -18.73
CA LEU A 350 0.21 -11.88 -19.20
C LEU A 350 1.06 -10.96 -18.31
N PRO A 351 1.82 -10.02 -18.88
CA PRO A 351 2.58 -9.06 -18.08
C PRO A 351 1.65 -8.14 -17.30
N TRP A 352 0.46 -7.89 -17.82
CA TRP A 352 -0.57 -7.05 -17.22
C TRP A 352 -1.95 -7.35 -17.79
N ASN A 353 -2.96 -6.92 -17.07
CA ASN A 353 -4.36 -6.86 -17.51
C ASN A 353 -4.98 -5.58 -16.92
N ALA A 354 -5.89 -4.94 -17.63
CA ALA A 354 -6.57 -3.77 -17.10
C ALA A 354 -8.08 -3.87 -17.34
N GLN A 355 -8.84 -3.50 -16.33
CA GLN A 355 -10.29 -3.48 -16.36
C GLN A 355 -10.79 -2.03 -16.42
N SER A 356 -11.64 -1.72 -17.39
CA SER A 356 -12.40 -0.47 -17.42
C SER A 356 -13.86 -0.76 -17.07
N PHE A 357 -14.38 -0.07 -16.06
CA PHE A 357 -15.73 -0.27 -15.52
C PHE A 357 -16.40 1.06 -15.22
N VAL A 358 -17.71 1.05 -15.07
CA VAL A 358 -18.52 2.23 -14.75
C VAL A 358 -19.15 2.05 -13.38
N LEU A 359 -19.05 3.08 -12.54
CA LEU A 359 -19.67 3.16 -11.22
C LEU A 359 -20.45 4.48 -11.17
N GLY A 360 -21.77 4.41 -10.98
CA GLY A 360 -22.65 5.55 -11.26
C GLY A 360 -22.57 5.96 -12.73
N ASP A 361 -22.27 7.21 -12.97
CA ASP A 361 -22.03 7.79 -14.30
C ASP A 361 -20.53 7.94 -14.65
N GLN A 362 -19.64 7.51 -13.77
CA GLN A 362 -18.21 7.70 -13.92
C GLN A 362 -17.51 6.39 -14.35
N ARG A 363 -16.64 6.53 -15.33
CA ARG A 363 -15.76 5.43 -15.77
C ARG A 363 -14.44 5.47 -15.02
N PHE A 364 -13.95 4.30 -14.66
CA PHE A 364 -12.64 4.08 -14.06
C PHE A 364 -11.90 2.99 -14.81
N THR A 365 -10.57 3.06 -14.77
CA THR A 365 -9.71 1.99 -15.27
C THR A 365 -8.74 1.56 -14.18
N CYS A 366 -8.72 0.25 -13.91
CA CYS A 366 -7.83 -0.38 -12.95
C CYS A 366 -6.86 -1.30 -13.69
N CYS A 367 -5.56 -1.00 -13.64
CA CYS A 367 -4.51 -1.86 -14.18
C CYS A 367 -4.01 -2.81 -13.11
N TYR A 368 -3.80 -4.05 -13.48
CA TYR A 368 -3.21 -5.12 -12.67
C TYR A 368 -1.90 -5.54 -13.31
N LEU A 369 -0.79 -5.30 -12.63
CA LEU A 369 0.57 -5.52 -13.12
C LEU A 369 1.19 -6.66 -12.32
N ASP A 370 1.59 -7.74 -13.02
CA ASP A 370 2.18 -8.94 -12.42
C ASP A 370 3.71 -8.88 -12.56
N HIS A 371 4.41 -8.92 -11.42
CA HIS A 371 5.88 -8.92 -11.44
C HIS A 371 6.41 -10.25 -11.99
N PRO A 372 7.42 -10.24 -12.89
CA PRO A 372 7.95 -11.46 -13.48
C PRO A 372 8.57 -12.43 -12.45
N GLY A 373 8.98 -11.95 -11.29
CA GLY A 373 9.47 -12.75 -10.16
C GLY A 373 8.39 -13.52 -9.39
N ASN A 374 7.10 -13.24 -9.63
CA ASN A 374 6.02 -14.02 -9.02
C ASN A 374 5.97 -15.43 -9.63
N PRO A 375 5.44 -16.46 -8.94
CA PRO A 375 5.33 -17.83 -9.45
C PRO A 375 4.61 -17.91 -10.80
N LYS A 376 5.11 -18.79 -11.67
CA LYS A 376 4.57 -19.04 -13.00
C LYS A 376 4.22 -20.52 -13.17
N PRO A 377 3.21 -20.88 -13.98
CA PRO A 377 2.42 -19.98 -14.83
C PRO A 377 1.38 -19.18 -14.03
N ALA A 378 1.29 -17.87 -14.27
CA ALA A 378 0.18 -17.03 -13.81
C ALA A 378 -1.01 -17.23 -14.76
N ARG A 379 -2.15 -17.63 -14.22
CA ARG A 379 -3.38 -17.98 -14.98
C ARG A 379 -4.42 -16.91 -14.73
N TYR A 380 -4.82 -16.18 -15.77
CA TYR A 380 -5.70 -15.00 -15.66
C TYR A 380 -7.18 -15.34 -15.78
N SER A 381 -7.98 -14.59 -15.07
CA SER A 381 -9.44 -14.69 -15.09
C SER A 381 -10.08 -13.32 -15.03
N GLU A 382 -11.07 -13.09 -15.88
CA GLU A 382 -11.86 -11.88 -16.01
C GLU A 382 -13.34 -12.16 -15.80
N ARG A 383 -14.05 -11.19 -15.24
CA ARG A 383 -15.52 -11.23 -15.09
C ARG A 383 -16.12 -9.87 -15.41
N ASP A 384 -17.18 -9.85 -16.19
CA ASP A 384 -17.93 -8.65 -16.56
C ASP A 384 -18.44 -7.87 -15.34
N TYR A 385 -18.74 -8.55 -14.24
CA TYR A 385 -19.14 -7.93 -12.98
C TYR A 385 -17.98 -7.28 -12.18
N GLY A 386 -16.82 -7.11 -12.77
CA GLY A 386 -15.76 -6.30 -12.18
C GLY A 386 -14.75 -7.08 -11.31
N ARG A 387 -14.56 -8.40 -11.48
CA ARG A 387 -13.50 -9.16 -10.82
C ARG A 387 -12.47 -9.63 -11.82
N PHE A 388 -11.19 -9.40 -11.52
CA PHE A 388 -10.09 -9.91 -12.33
C PHE A 388 -8.79 -10.03 -11.53
N GLY A 389 -7.86 -10.79 -12.07
CA GLY A 389 -6.54 -11.05 -11.54
C GLY A 389 -5.97 -12.36 -12.01
N SER A 390 -4.89 -12.80 -11.40
CA SER A 390 -4.23 -14.06 -11.73
C SER A 390 -4.04 -14.95 -10.52
N TYR A 391 -3.91 -16.25 -10.75
CA TYR A 391 -3.47 -17.20 -9.75
C TYR A 391 -2.35 -18.09 -10.32
N PHE A 392 -1.65 -18.74 -9.41
CA PHE A 392 -0.60 -19.72 -9.67
C PHE A 392 -0.76 -20.88 -8.69
N GLU A 393 -0.14 -22.01 -9.01
CA GLU A 393 0.04 -23.12 -8.09
C GLU A 393 1.45 -23.07 -7.52
N TYR A 394 1.62 -23.39 -6.23
CA TYR A 394 2.93 -23.30 -5.58
C TYR A 394 3.07 -24.29 -4.44
N ASP A 395 4.22 -24.95 -4.37
CA ASP A 395 4.61 -25.81 -3.26
C ASP A 395 5.50 -24.99 -2.31
N LEU A 396 4.92 -24.51 -1.22
CA LEU A 396 5.61 -23.76 -0.19
C LEU A 396 6.21 -24.73 0.82
N ASN A 397 7.52 -24.87 0.81
CA ASN A 397 8.23 -25.74 1.73
C ASN A 397 8.13 -25.23 3.18
N ASP A 398 8.25 -26.17 4.14
CA ASP A 398 8.22 -25.86 5.57
C ASP A 398 9.23 -24.77 5.95
N GLY A 399 8.77 -23.77 6.70
CA GLY A 399 9.58 -22.63 7.14
C GLY A 399 10.07 -21.69 6.03
N HIS A 400 9.77 -21.97 4.75
CA HIS A 400 10.12 -21.08 3.65
C HIS A 400 9.07 -20.00 3.45
N SER A 401 9.50 -18.89 2.85
CA SER A 401 8.63 -17.77 2.51
C SER A 401 8.45 -17.65 1.00
N LEU A 402 7.22 -17.46 0.57
CA LEU A 402 6.85 -17.11 -0.81
C LEU A 402 6.73 -15.58 -0.91
N PRO A 403 7.66 -14.88 -1.57
CA PRO A 403 7.51 -13.47 -1.87
C PRO A 403 6.60 -13.25 -3.07
N LEU A 404 5.72 -12.26 -3.00
CA LEU A 404 4.87 -11.82 -4.09
C LEU A 404 4.94 -10.30 -4.23
N ASN A 405 4.88 -9.82 -5.47
CA ASN A 405 4.86 -8.40 -5.77
C ASN A 405 3.90 -8.10 -6.93
N TYR A 406 2.94 -7.22 -6.70
CA TYR A 406 1.99 -6.73 -7.70
C TYR A 406 1.87 -5.22 -7.62
N ARG A 407 1.52 -4.57 -8.72
CA ARG A 407 1.08 -3.18 -8.74
C ARG A 407 -0.33 -3.06 -9.29
N VAL A 408 -1.06 -2.11 -8.75
CA VAL A 408 -2.36 -1.68 -9.24
C VAL A 408 -2.27 -0.19 -9.53
N TRP A 409 -2.67 0.22 -10.74
CA TRP A 409 -2.91 1.62 -11.06
C TRP A 409 -4.42 1.84 -11.20
N LEU A 410 -4.96 2.83 -10.51
CA LEU A 410 -6.37 3.21 -10.61
C LEU A 410 -6.49 4.67 -11.06
N GLN A 411 -7.24 4.91 -12.12
CA GLN A 411 -7.53 6.26 -12.62
C GLN A 411 -9.00 6.44 -12.98
N SER A 412 -9.44 7.71 -13.06
CA SER A 412 -10.69 8.08 -13.71
C SER A 412 -10.55 8.02 -15.23
N GLY A 413 -11.64 7.66 -15.91
CA GLY A 413 -11.69 7.58 -17.38
C GLY A 413 -11.11 6.29 -17.96
N GLU A 414 -10.92 6.32 -19.26
CA GLU A 414 -10.36 5.23 -20.06
C GLU A 414 -8.83 5.29 -20.10
N MET A 415 -8.22 4.17 -20.44
CA MET A 415 -6.81 4.07 -20.82
C MET A 415 -6.70 3.42 -22.19
N ASP A 416 -5.53 3.56 -22.78
CA ASP A 416 -5.12 2.80 -23.96
C ASP A 416 -4.05 1.76 -23.61
N VAL A 417 -3.81 0.83 -24.53
CA VAL A 417 -2.83 -0.24 -24.37
C VAL A 417 -1.41 0.29 -24.14
N PRO A 418 -0.91 1.31 -24.89
CA PRO A 418 0.40 1.88 -24.63
C PRO A 418 0.58 2.46 -23.22
N SER A 419 -0.45 3.13 -22.68
CA SER A 419 -0.40 3.69 -21.32
C SER A 419 -0.28 2.59 -20.25
N VAL A 420 -1.04 1.50 -20.37
CA VAL A 420 -0.91 0.35 -19.45
C VAL A 420 0.46 -0.31 -19.56
N ALA A 421 0.97 -0.46 -20.79
CA ALA A 421 2.30 -1.01 -21.04
C ALA A 421 3.41 -0.12 -20.43
N ALA A 422 3.26 1.21 -20.44
CA ALA A 422 4.19 2.12 -19.78
C ALA A 422 4.22 1.95 -18.26
N HIS A 423 3.05 1.78 -17.60
CA HIS A 423 2.99 1.44 -16.17
C HIS A 423 3.67 0.10 -15.87
N GLN A 424 3.46 -0.91 -16.71
CA GLN A 424 4.14 -2.20 -16.58
C GLN A 424 5.65 -2.06 -16.74
N HIS A 425 6.10 -1.30 -17.73
CA HIS A 425 7.52 -1.06 -17.94
C HIS A 425 8.16 -0.36 -16.72
N ASN A 426 7.55 0.69 -16.18
CA ASN A 426 7.99 1.35 -14.96
C ASN A 426 8.05 0.41 -13.74
N PHE A 427 7.28 -0.67 -13.73
CA PHE A 427 7.27 -1.65 -12.66
C PHE A 427 8.39 -2.68 -12.77
N VAL A 428 8.59 -3.24 -13.96
CA VAL A 428 9.51 -4.37 -14.14
C VAL A 428 10.91 -3.95 -14.56
N SER A 429 11.05 -2.75 -15.11
CA SER A 429 12.31 -2.18 -15.59
C SER A 429 12.43 -0.73 -15.15
N PRO A 430 12.34 -0.43 -13.83
CA PRO A 430 12.45 0.94 -13.35
C PRO A 430 13.86 1.50 -13.67
N PRO A 431 13.99 2.83 -13.79
CA PRO A 431 15.30 3.46 -13.87
C PRO A 431 16.22 2.99 -12.76
N GLN A 432 17.46 2.71 -13.09
CA GLN A 432 18.47 2.36 -12.10
C GLN A 432 18.94 3.61 -11.35
N ALA A 433 19.01 3.53 -10.04
CA ALA A 433 19.46 4.63 -9.21
C ALA A 433 20.48 4.17 -8.17
N LYS A 434 21.51 4.98 -7.95
CA LYS A 434 22.57 4.69 -6.98
C LYS A 434 23.07 5.97 -6.29
N ILE A 435 23.57 5.79 -5.08
CA ILE A 435 24.31 6.85 -4.38
C ILE A 435 25.69 7.01 -4.98
N ILE A 436 26.08 8.27 -5.21
CA ILE A 436 27.45 8.65 -5.51
C ILE A 436 27.95 9.49 -4.34
N THR A 437 28.84 8.93 -3.53
CA THR A 437 29.62 9.68 -2.55
C THR A 437 30.78 10.35 -3.29
N ARG A 438 31.04 11.62 -3.02
CA ARG A 438 32.31 12.22 -3.48
C ARG A 438 33.48 11.53 -2.77
N PRO A 439 34.52 11.18 -3.51
CA PRO A 439 35.78 10.79 -2.86
C PRO A 439 36.35 11.93 -2.03
#